data_bbb22c5a4f26a5f1bee7bae0c2623845
#
_entry.id   bbb22c5a4f26a5f1bee7bae0c2623845
#
_cell.length_a   1.000
_cell.length_b   1.000
_cell.length_c   1.000
_cell.angle_alpha   90.00
_cell.angle_beta   90.00
_cell.angle_gamma   90.00
#
_symmetry.space_group_name_H-M   'P 1'
#
loop_
_entity.id
_entity.type
_entity.pdbx_description
1 polymer ?
#
loop_
_entity_poly.entity_id
_entity_poly.type
_entity_poly.pdbx_seq_one_letter_code
_entity_poly.pdbx_strand_id
1 'polypeptide(L)'
;MANSPTPPRTVNLPLRPLAIAASPWSHPSRRYDPIGEPANTVLHAYYSALFATLGPQHWWPGRSRFEIVVGAILTQNTSWKNVERAVANLRAAKLLTPAAIRAVSSRALAKHVRPSGYFRQKTKTLKIFAAFLFARHSGSLRRLFATPTCILRDQLLALRGIGPETADAILLYAGKHPVFVVDAYARRILERHALLSAQATGDSRRSYEHIRSLVESQLPRDHQLLNEFHALIVHTGKLHCRKSNPLCVSCPLQCFLPLASGRQDLVAAS
;
A
#
# COMPACT_ATOMS: atom_id res chain seq x y z
N MET A 1 64.10 8.07 15.67
CA MET A 1 63.43 7.30 14.59
C MET A 1 62.01 6.95 15.09
N ALA A 2 61.04 7.73 14.64
CA ALA A 2 59.64 7.60 15.10
C ALA A 2 58.86 6.81 14.07
N ASN A 3 58.26 5.69 14.50
CA ASN A 3 57.35 4.86 13.70
C ASN A 3 55.94 5.51 13.64
N SER A 4 55.51 5.90 12.41
CA SER A 4 54.17 6.36 12.14
C SER A 4 53.22 5.14 11.98
N PRO A 5 51.99 5.16 12.54
CA PRO A 5 51.04 4.07 12.35
C PRO A 5 50.32 4.17 11.01
N THR A 6 50.22 3.05 10.32
CA THR A 6 49.48 2.83 9.08
C THR A 6 47.97 2.94 9.31
N PRO A 7 47.21 3.62 8.43
CA PRO A 7 45.75 3.70 8.58
C PRO A 7 45.07 2.35 8.25
N PRO A 8 43.89 2.03 8.86
CA PRO A 8 43.19 0.78 8.64
C PRO A 8 42.58 0.73 7.23
N ARG A 9 42.72 -0.43 6.58
CA ARG A 9 42.09 -0.75 5.29
C ARG A 9 40.57 -0.77 5.42
N THR A 10 39.90 0.08 4.68
CA THR A 10 38.45 0.01 4.45
C THR A 10 38.11 -1.22 3.62
N VAL A 11 37.44 -2.19 4.22
CA VAL A 11 36.88 -3.35 3.52
C VAL A 11 35.54 -2.94 2.92
N ASN A 12 35.50 -2.72 1.62
CA ASN A 12 34.25 -2.58 0.87
C ASN A 12 33.59 -3.98 0.76
N LEU A 13 32.60 -4.24 1.60
CA LEU A 13 31.72 -5.38 1.44
C LEU A 13 30.62 -5.02 0.43
N PRO A 14 30.42 -5.79 -0.64
CA PRO A 14 29.30 -5.60 -1.54
C PRO A 14 28.00 -5.86 -0.80
N LEU A 15 27.09 -4.91 -0.84
CA LEU A 15 25.71 -5.07 -0.36
C LEU A 15 25.04 -6.20 -1.14
N ARG A 16 24.93 -7.38 -0.54
CA ARG A 16 24.09 -8.46 -1.07
C ARG A 16 22.64 -7.99 -1.03
N PRO A 17 21.87 -8.13 -2.12
CA PRO A 17 20.43 -7.91 -2.06
C PRO A 17 19.83 -8.91 -1.08
N LEU A 18 19.03 -8.43 -0.13
CA LEU A 18 18.25 -9.27 0.78
C LEU A 18 17.34 -10.17 -0.08
N ALA A 19 17.68 -11.46 -0.13
CA ALA A 19 16.82 -12.46 -0.74
C ALA A 19 15.50 -12.49 0.04
N ILE A 20 14.45 -11.93 -0.56
CA ILE A 20 13.07 -12.12 -0.12
C ILE A 20 12.76 -13.59 -0.43
N ALA A 21 12.51 -14.39 0.61
CA ALA A 21 12.12 -15.78 0.47
C ALA A 21 10.99 -15.92 -0.55
N ALA A 22 11.17 -16.80 -1.53
CA ALA A 22 10.22 -17.06 -2.60
C ALA A 22 8.83 -17.34 -2.02
N SER A 23 7.83 -16.55 -2.46
CA SER A 23 6.44 -16.76 -2.13
C SER A 23 5.98 -18.12 -2.69
N PRO A 24 5.22 -18.95 -1.94
CA PRO A 24 4.69 -20.22 -2.43
C PRO A 24 3.62 -20.09 -3.54
N TRP A 25 3.45 -18.92 -4.11
CA TRP A 25 2.47 -18.60 -5.14
C TRP A 25 3.12 -18.32 -6.51
N SER A 26 4.14 -19.09 -6.89
CA SER A 26 4.63 -19.09 -8.27
C SER A 26 3.62 -19.80 -9.18
N HIS A 27 2.65 -19.05 -9.68
CA HIS A 27 1.92 -19.44 -10.89
C HIS A 27 2.82 -19.23 -12.11
N PRO A 28 2.75 -20.13 -13.14
CA PRO A 28 3.58 -20.03 -14.32
C PRO A 28 3.37 -18.68 -14.99
N SER A 29 4.47 -18.03 -15.28
CA SER A 29 4.60 -16.70 -15.87
C SER A 29 3.83 -16.59 -17.18
N ARG A 30 2.58 -16.13 -17.14
CA ARG A 30 2.13 -15.26 -18.21
C ARG A 30 2.88 -13.94 -18.01
N ARG A 31 3.68 -13.55 -18.97
CA ARG A 31 4.20 -12.18 -19.03
C ARG A 31 2.98 -11.27 -19.02
N TYR A 32 2.68 -10.71 -17.87
CA TYR A 32 1.66 -9.69 -17.73
C TYR A 32 2.29 -8.43 -18.27
N ASP A 33 1.96 -8.10 -19.50
CA ASP A 33 2.18 -6.79 -20.07
C ASP A 33 0.85 -6.01 -19.91
N PRO A 34 0.71 -5.16 -18.89
CA PRO A 34 -0.55 -4.47 -18.59
C PRO A 34 -0.83 -3.31 -19.55
N ILE A 35 0.02 -3.09 -20.55
CA ILE A 35 -0.02 -1.92 -21.41
C ILE A 35 -0.75 -2.27 -22.71
N GLY A 36 -2.08 -2.29 -22.63
CA GLY A 36 -2.89 -1.86 -23.77
C GLY A 36 -2.60 -0.36 -23.98
N GLU A 37 -2.52 0.09 -25.23
CA GLU A 37 -2.04 1.40 -25.70
C GLU A 37 -1.76 2.49 -24.66
N PRO A 38 -0.58 3.12 -24.65
CA PRO A 38 -0.13 4.00 -23.57
C PRO A 38 -1.10 5.17 -23.44
N ALA A 39 -1.86 5.18 -22.35
CA ALA A 39 -2.46 6.42 -21.89
C ALA A 39 -1.29 7.38 -21.63
N ASN A 40 -1.10 8.39 -22.48
CA ASN A 40 0.02 9.33 -22.43
C ASN A 40 -0.12 10.31 -21.23
N THR A 41 -0.32 9.75 -20.04
CA THR A 41 -0.52 10.50 -18.79
C THR A 41 0.73 10.45 -17.92
N VAL A 42 0.91 11.47 -17.09
CA VAL A 42 2.07 11.54 -16.18
C VAL A 42 2.11 10.36 -15.21
N LEU A 43 0.96 9.89 -14.71
CA LEU A 43 0.94 8.76 -13.78
C LEU A 43 1.21 7.42 -14.46
N HIS A 44 0.88 7.29 -15.74
CA HIS A 44 1.29 6.14 -16.53
C HIS A 44 2.82 6.12 -16.75
N ALA A 45 3.42 7.29 -17.01
CA ALA A 45 4.87 7.42 -17.08
C ALA A 45 5.55 7.08 -15.74
N TYR A 46 4.93 7.46 -14.60
CA TYR A 46 5.40 7.05 -13.25
C TYR A 46 5.35 5.53 -13.09
N TYR A 47 4.22 4.92 -13.43
CA TYR A 47 4.09 3.46 -13.38
C TYR A 47 5.20 2.78 -14.18
N SER A 48 5.41 3.20 -15.42
CA SER A 48 6.42 2.63 -16.31
C SER A 48 7.83 2.78 -15.76
N ALA A 49 8.21 3.97 -15.27
CA ALA A 49 9.53 4.23 -14.69
C ALA A 49 9.78 3.39 -13.42
N LEU A 50 8.79 3.32 -12.55
CA LEU A 50 8.87 2.54 -11.32
C LEU A 50 8.92 1.04 -11.60
N PHE A 51 8.09 0.54 -12.50
CA PHE A 51 8.04 -0.87 -12.86
C PHE A 51 9.33 -1.32 -13.56
N ALA A 52 9.88 -0.51 -14.47
CA ALA A 52 11.16 -0.79 -15.13
C ALA A 52 12.33 -0.87 -14.13
N THR A 53 12.32 -0.06 -13.07
CA THR A 53 13.41 -0.01 -12.08
C THR A 53 13.26 -1.03 -10.97
N LEU A 54 12.05 -1.21 -10.46
CA LEU A 54 11.78 -2.00 -9.23
C LEU A 54 11.22 -3.40 -9.53
N GLY A 55 10.74 -3.62 -10.76
CA GLY A 55 10.10 -4.87 -11.16
C GLY A 55 8.75 -5.11 -10.45
N PRO A 56 8.15 -6.29 -10.66
CA PRO A 56 6.86 -6.65 -10.07
C PRO A 56 6.97 -6.85 -8.56
N GLN A 57 6.03 -6.27 -7.80
CA GLN A 57 6.04 -6.24 -6.35
C GLN A 57 5.25 -7.39 -5.70
N HIS A 58 4.39 -8.08 -6.45
CA HIS A 58 3.58 -9.20 -5.95
C HIS A 58 2.80 -8.89 -4.66
N TRP A 59 2.24 -7.71 -4.59
CA TRP A 59 1.50 -7.22 -3.44
C TRP A 59 0.02 -7.63 -3.55
N TRP A 60 -0.66 -8.03 -2.52
CA TRP A 60 -0.53 -8.07 -1.08
C TRP A 60 -0.12 -9.49 -0.60
N PRO A 61 0.76 -9.65 0.41
CA PRO A 61 1.24 -10.96 0.84
C PRO A 61 0.27 -11.64 1.82
N GLY A 62 -0.96 -11.92 1.39
CA GLY A 62 -1.99 -12.63 2.19
C GLY A 62 -2.29 -14.02 1.65
N ARG A 63 -2.44 -15.02 2.54
CA ARG A 63 -2.75 -16.41 2.17
C ARG A 63 -4.22 -16.62 1.79
N SER A 64 -5.10 -15.70 2.14
CA SER A 64 -6.53 -15.73 1.80
C SER A 64 -7.11 -14.32 1.71
N ARG A 65 -8.24 -14.17 1.00
CA ARG A 65 -8.95 -12.89 0.94
C ARG A 65 -9.33 -12.36 2.33
N PHE A 66 -9.70 -13.24 3.26
CA PHE A 66 -10.05 -12.81 4.62
C PHE A 66 -8.81 -12.34 5.40
N GLU A 67 -7.68 -12.99 5.23
CA GLU A 67 -6.41 -12.54 5.82
C GLU A 67 -6.03 -11.15 5.32
N ILE A 68 -6.24 -10.86 4.03
CA ILE A 68 -6.02 -9.54 3.45
C ILE A 68 -6.95 -8.50 4.11
N VAL A 69 -8.24 -8.80 4.27
CA VAL A 69 -9.19 -7.93 4.98
C VAL A 69 -8.73 -7.65 6.41
N VAL A 70 -8.32 -8.69 7.14
CA VAL A 70 -7.78 -8.54 8.50
C VAL A 70 -6.52 -7.67 8.48
N GLY A 71 -5.60 -7.90 7.56
CA GLY A 71 -4.39 -7.10 7.38
C GLY A 71 -4.71 -5.63 7.14
N ALA A 72 -5.64 -5.31 6.23
CA ALA A 72 -6.06 -3.95 5.93
C ALA A 72 -6.63 -3.23 7.18
N ILE A 73 -7.45 -3.91 7.98
CA ILE A 73 -7.98 -3.35 9.24
C ILE A 73 -6.85 -3.15 10.27
N LEU A 74 -5.90 -4.08 10.33
CA LEU A 74 -4.82 -4.03 11.32
C LEU A 74 -3.69 -3.05 10.95
N THR A 75 -3.56 -2.64 9.68
CA THR A 75 -2.47 -1.75 9.22
C THR A 75 -2.65 -0.29 9.65
N GLN A 76 -3.84 0.11 10.08
CA GLN A 76 -4.12 1.48 10.52
C GLN A 76 -3.14 1.95 11.61
N ASN A 77 -2.41 3.05 11.34
CA ASN A 77 -1.48 3.69 12.26
C ASN A 77 -0.46 2.73 12.92
N THR A 78 0.11 1.80 12.17
CA THR A 78 1.14 0.88 12.67
C THR A 78 2.09 0.43 11.55
N SER A 79 3.25 -0.12 11.92
CA SER A 79 4.17 -0.70 10.96
C SER A 79 3.71 -2.07 10.48
N TRP A 80 4.05 -2.43 9.24
CA TRP A 80 3.74 -3.73 8.67
C TRP A 80 4.26 -4.90 9.53
N LYS A 81 5.45 -4.80 10.11
CA LYS A 81 6.02 -5.80 11.02
C LYS A 81 5.10 -6.13 12.21
N ASN A 82 4.39 -5.13 12.73
CA ASN A 82 3.43 -5.32 13.82
C ASN A 82 2.16 -6.03 13.32
N VAL A 83 1.73 -5.74 12.09
CA VAL A 83 0.59 -6.42 11.44
C VAL A 83 0.92 -7.89 11.23
N GLU A 84 2.09 -8.20 10.69
CA GLU A 84 2.55 -9.58 10.48
C GLU A 84 2.53 -10.39 11.79
N ARG A 85 3.01 -9.80 12.89
CA ARG A 85 2.97 -10.44 14.22
C ARG A 85 1.54 -10.72 14.68
N ALA A 86 0.63 -9.76 14.50
CA ALA A 86 -0.77 -9.93 14.87
C ALA A 86 -1.46 -10.99 14.01
N VAL A 87 -1.22 -10.99 12.69
CA VAL A 87 -1.74 -12.00 11.75
C VAL A 87 -1.18 -13.39 12.07
N ALA A 88 0.11 -13.50 12.40
CA ALA A 88 0.71 -14.76 12.83
C ALA A 88 0.04 -15.31 14.10
N ASN A 89 -0.22 -14.46 15.11
CA ASN A 89 -0.94 -14.84 16.31
C ASN A 89 -2.36 -15.35 16.01
N LEU A 90 -3.09 -14.63 15.13
CA LEU A 90 -4.44 -15.04 14.71
C LEU A 90 -4.42 -16.37 13.96
N ARG A 91 -3.40 -16.58 13.11
CA ARG A 91 -3.23 -17.84 12.36
C ARG A 91 -2.94 -19.01 13.28
N ALA A 92 -2.02 -18.85 14.24
CA ALA A 92 -1.70 -19.88 15.24
C ALA A 92 -2.93 -20.26 16.08
N ALA A 93 -3.79 -19.27 16.39
CA ALA A 93 -5.04 -19.49 17.11
C ALA A 93 -6.20 -19.98 16.22
N LYS A 94 -5.98 -20.24 14.92
CA LYS A 94 -7.01 -20.63 13.93
C LYS A 94 -8.16 -19.62 13.81
N LEU A 95 -7.89 -18.32 14.03
CA LEU A 95 -8.89 -17.25 14.02
C LEU A 95 -8.99 -16.50 12.66
N LEU A 96 -8.23 -16.88 11.63
CA LEU A 96 -8.26 -16.22 10.32
C LEU A 96 -9.41 -16.72 9.42
N THR A 97 -10.61 -16.85 10.00
CA THR A 97 -11.87 -17.06 9.26
C THR A 97 -12.96 -16.13 9.78
N PRO A 98 -13.94 -15.73 8.93
CA PRO A 98 -15.04 -14.87 9.37
C PRO A 98 -15.83 -15.47 10.54
N ALA A 99 -16.07 -16.78 10.51
CA ALA A 99 -16.81 -17.49 11.55
C ALA A 99 -16.07 -17.48 12.89
N ALA A 100 -14.75 -17.76 12.87
CA ALA A 100 -13.93 -17.75 14.08
C ALA A 100 -13.83 -16.34 14.70
N ILE A 101 -13.62 -15.28 13.87
CA ILE A 101 -13.64 -13.89 14.35
C ILE A 101 -15.02 -13.55 14.95
N ARG A 102 -16.12 -14.01 14.36
CA ARG A 102 -17.45 -13.78 14.89
C ARG A 102 -17.65 -14.48 16.23
N ALA A 103 -17.22 -15.72 16.38
CA ALA A 103 -17.47 -16.56 17.56
C ALA A 103 -16.57 -16.18 18.75
N VAL A 104 -15.29 -15.91 18.54
CA VAL A 104 -14.33 -15.64 19.62
C VAL A 104 -14.73 -14.43 20.45
N SER A 105 -14.51 -14.45 21.77
CA SER A 105 -14.77 -13.27 22.61
C SER A 105 -13.87 -12.08 22.27
N SER A 106 -14.38 -10.85 22.43
CA SER A 106 -13.58 -9.63 22.16
C SER A 106 -12.33 -9.57 23.03
N ARG A 107 -12.37 -10.07 24.26
CA ARG A 107 -11.23 -10.13 25.17
C ARG A 107 -10.13 -11.06 24.64
N ALA A 108 -10.49 -12.23 24.16
CA ALA A 108 -9.56 -13.19 23.56
C ALA A 108 -8.98 -12.65 22.24
N LEU A 109 -9.82 -12.12 21.33
CA LEU A 109 -9.38 -11.54 20.06
C LEU A 109 -8.38 -10.39 20.28
N ALA A 110 -8.66 -9.51 21.24
CA ALA A 110 -7.79 -8.37 21.59
C ALA A 110 -6.36 -8.79 21.98
N LYS A 111 -6.19 -9.95 22.63
CA LYS A 111 -4.85 -10.47 22.98
C LYS A 111 -4.03 -10.77 21.72
N HIS A 112 -4.62 -11.37 20.70
CA HIS A 112 -3.94 -11.76 19.47
C HIS A 112 -3.58 -10.55 18.58
N VAL A 113 -4.45 -9.53 18.53
CA VAL A 113 -4.21 -8.33 17.71
C VAL A 113 -3.41 -7.24 18.42
N ARG A 114 -3.04 -7.42 19.69
CA ARG A 114 -2.31 -6.44 20.49
C ARG A 114 -1.04 -5.88 19.83
N PRO A 115 -0.23 -6.67 19.11
CA PRO A 115 0.97 -6.14 18.43
C PRO A 115 0.67 -5.02 17.44
N SER A 116 -0.52 -4.98 16.82
CA SER A 116 -0.88 -3.98 15.82
C SER A 116 -1.16 -2.58 16.39
N GLY A 117 -1.14 -2.38 17.71
CA GLY A 117 -1.54 -1.12 18.36
C GLY A 117 -3.04 -0.83 18.23
N TYR A 118 -3.56 0.10 19.00
CA TYR A 118 -5.00 0.44 19.02
C TYR A 118 -5.92 -0.80 19.03
N PHE A 119 -5.44 -1.87 19.63
CA PHE A 119 -5.99 -3.23 19.51
C PHE A 119 -7.45 -3.35 19.97
N ARG A 120 -7.92 -2.53 20.93
CA ARG A 120 -9.32 -2.53 21.37
C ARG A 120 -10.25 -2.04 20.27
N GLN A 121 -9.86 -0.98 19.54
CA GLN A 121 -10.63 -0.44 18.42
C GLN A 121 -10.60 -1.42 17.25
N LYS A 122 -9.42 -1.92 16.87
CA LYS A 122 -9.24 -2.91 15.80
C LYS A 122 -10.01 -4.18 16.05
N THR A 123 -10.05 -4.66 17.29
CA THR A 123 -10.92 -5.78 17.70
C THR A 123 -12.39 -5.50 17.42
N LYS A 124 -12.87 -4.30 17.79
CA LYS A 124 -14.26 -3.89 17.51
C LYS A 124 -14.53 -3.85 16.02
N THR A 125 -13.64 -3.26 15.23
CA THR A 125 -13.76 -3.19 13.76
C THR A 125 -13.81 -4.58 13.12
N LEU A 126 -12.93 -5.50 13.53
CA LEU A 126 -12.95 -6.88 13.05
C LEU A 126 -14.28 -7.58 13.36
N LYS A 127 -14.82 -7.38 14.56
CA LYS A 127 -16.13 -7.92 14.97
C LYS A 127 -17.28 -7.34 14.16
N ILE A 128 -17.26 -6.02 13.93
CA ILE A 128 -18.26 -5.31 13.12
C ILE A 128 -18.21 -5.83 11.68
N PHE A 129 -17.02 -5.96 11.09
CA PHE A 129 -16.87 -6.50 9.74
C PHE A 129 -17.39 -7.94 9.65
N ALA A 130 -17.04 -8.81 10.60
CA ALA A 130 -17.53 -10.17 10.61
C ALA A 130 -19.08 -10.22 10.75
N ALA A 131 -19.66 -9.43 11.65
CA ALA A 131 -21.11 -9.34 11.82
C ALA A 131 -21.80 -8.84 10.53
N PHE A 132 -21.29 -7.80 9.90
CA PHE A 132 -21.76 -7.29 8.61
C PHE A 132 -21.71 -8.36 7.51
N LEU A 133 -20.58 -9.07 7.39
CA LEU A 133 -20.42 -10.12 6.39
C LEU A 133 -21.47 -11.23 6.55
N PHE A 134 -21.79 -11.62 7.78
CA PHE A 134 -22.82 -12.62 8.02
C PHE A 134 -24.23 -12.09 7.76
N ALA A 135 -24.53 -10.86 8.21
CA ALA A 135 -25.85 -10.27 8.08
C ALA A 135 -26.23 -9.97 6.62
N ARG A 136 -25.30 -9.49 5.81
CA ARG A 136 -25.57 -9.03 4.44
C ARG A 136 -25.15 -10.01 3.36
N HIS A 137 -24.17 -10.87 3.63
CA HIS A 137 -23.55 -11.75 2.62
C HIS A 137 -23.46 -13.22 3.08
N SER A 138 -24.19 -13.60 4.15
CA SER A 138 -24.23 -14.97 4.70
C SER A 138 -22.82 -15.53 5.01
N GLY A 139 -21.90 -14.70 5.49
CA GLY A 139 -20.52 -15.07 5.80
C GLY A 139 -19.61 -15.29 4.58
N SER A 140 -20.09 -15.02 3.37
CA SER A 140 -19.40 -15.34 2.12
C SER A 140 -18.65 -14.13 1.54
N LEU A 141 -17.32 -14.18 1.51
CA LEU A 141 -16.50 -13.18 0.81
C LEU A 141 -16.74 -13.18 -0.71
N ARG A 142 -17.10 -14.33 -1.29
CA ARG A 142 -17.46 -14.39 -2.70
C ARG A 142 -18.70 -13.54 -3.00
N ARG A 143 -19.73 -13.63 -2.15
CA ARG A 143 -20.94 -12.79 -2.27
C ARG A 143 -20.63 -11.32 -2.01
N LEU A 144 -19.82 -11.02 -0.99
CA LEU A 144 -19.38 -9.66 -0.67
C LEU A 144 -18.73 -9.00 -1.89
N PHE A 145 -17.72 -9.63 -2.46
CA PHE A 145 -16.96 -9.09 -3.58
C PHE A 145 -17.61 -9.24 -4.96
N ALA A 146 -18.78 -9.86 -5.05
CA ALA A 146 -19.64 -9.80 -6.22
C ALA A 146 -20.53 -8.54 -6.24
N THR A 147 -20.57 -7.78 -5.14
CA THR A 147 -21.31 -6.51 -5.07
C THR A 147 -20.60 -5.45 -5.92
N PRO A 148 -21.32 -4.63 -6.71
CA PRO A 148 -20.72 -3.53 -7.47
C PRO A 148 -19.85 -2.61 -6.60
N THR A 149 -18.72 -2.15 -7.17
CA THR A 149 -17.66 -1.42 -6.44
C THR A 149 -18.19 -0.25 -5.62
N CYS A 150 -19.00 0.62 -6.21
CA CYS A 150 -19.54 1.81 -5.52
C CYS A 150 -20.43 1.40 -4.33
N ILE A 151 -21.33 0.43 -4.53
CA ILE A 151 -22.24 -0.05 -3.48
C ILE A 151 -21.44 -0.68 -2.34
N LEU A 152 -20.47 -1.55 -2.67
CA LEU A 152 -19.66 -2.21 -1.65
C LEU A 152 -18.80 -1.19 -0.88
N ARG A 153 -18.24 -0.20 -1.59
CA ARG A 153 -17.47 0.87 -0.96
C ARG A 153 -18.30 1.64 0.08
N ASP A 154 -19.52 2.03 -0.28
CA ASP A 154 -20.43 2.73 0.65
C ASP A 154 -20.80 1.86 1.85
N GLN A 155 -21.06 0.57 1.63
CA GLN A 155 -21.31 -0.38 2.72
C GLN A 155 -20.10 -0.50 3.67
N LEU A 156 -18.88 -0.57 3.14
CA LEU A 156 -17.66 -0.63 3.96
C LEU A 156 -17.44 0.65 4.75
N LEU A 157 -17.64 1.81 4.11
CA LEU A 157 -17.51 3.13 4.75
C LEU A 157 -18.54 3.37 5.86
N ALA A 158 -19.69 2.72 5.81
CA ALA A 158 -20.69 2.75 6.87
C ALA A 158 -20.28 1.95 8.12
N LEU A 159 -19.26 1.09 8.02
CA LEU A 159 -18.79 0.31 9.16
C LEU A 159 -17.87 1.14 10.06
N ARG A 160 -18.23 1.22 11.34
CA ARG A 160 -17.41 1.96 12.31
C ARG A 160 -15.98 1.42 12.37
N GLY A 161 -15.01 2.28 12.14
CA GLY A 161 -13.58 1.95 12.15
C GLY A 161 -13.00 1.58 10.78
N ILE A 162 -13.81 1.66 9.71
CA ILE A 162 -13.34 1.54 8.33
C ILE A 162 -13.45 2.91 7.67
N GLY A 163 -12.30 3.54 7.43
CA GLY A 163 -12.19 4.78 6.66
C GLY A 163 -11.91 4.52 5.17
N PRO A 164 -11.79 5.59 4.35
CA PRO A 164 -11.57 5.46 2.91
C PRO A 164 -10.38 4.58 2.54
N GLU A 165 -9.21 4.81 3.13
CA GLU A 165 -7.99 4.01 2.88
C GLU A 165 -8.22 2.51 3.16
N THR A 166 -8.85 2.18 4.29
CA THR A 166 -9.11 0.78 4.65
C THR A 166 -10.16 0.15 3.75
N ALA A 167 -11.23 0.89 3.38
CA ALA A 167 -12.26 0.41 2.47
C ALA A 167 -11.67 0.11 1.09
N ASP A 168 -10.88 1.04 0.54
CA ASP A 168 -10.26 0.89 -0.78
C ASP A 168 -9.17 -0.19 -0.77
N ALA A 169 -8.41 -0.36 0.32
CA ALA A 169 -7.48 -1.49 0.49
C ALA A 169 -8.21 -2.85 0.49
N ILE A 170 -9.35 -2.96 1.16
CA ILE A 170 -10.18 -4.18 1.13
C ILE A 170 -10.69 -4.45 -0.29
N LEU A 171 -11.19 -3.41 -0.96
CA LEU A 171 -11.70 -3.51 -2.34
C LEU A 171 -10.61 -3.95 -3.31
N LEU A 172 -9.48 -3.25 -3.33
CA LEU A 172 -8.39 -3.52 -4.27
C LEU A 172 -7.74 -4.87 -4.02
N TYR A 173 -7.28 -5.12 -2.80
CA TYR A 173 -6.42 -6.28 -2.54
C TYR A 173 -7.19 -7.57 -2.27
N ALA A 174 -8.29 -7.52 -1.52
CA ALA A 174 -9.10 -8.70 -1.23
C ALA A 174 -10.20 -8.92 -2.27
N GLY A 175 -10.80 -7.82 -2.75
CA GLY A 175 -11.94 -7.84 -3.67
C GLY A 175 -11.55 -7.92 -5.13
N LYS A 176 -10.37 -7.45 -5.52
CA LYS A 176 -9.93 -7.26 -6.90
C LYS A 176 -10.80 -6.24 -7.65
N HIS A 177 -11.29 -5.22 -6.95
CA HIS A 177 -12.00 -4.11 -7.55
C HIS A 177 -10.99 -3.06 -8.04
N PRO A 178 -11.23 -2.42 -9.20
CA PRO A 178 -10.34 -1.40 -9.76
C PRO A 178 -10.53 -0.05 -9.07
N VAL A 179 -9.98 0.07 -7.85
CA VAL A 179 -9.94 1.31 -7.07
C VAL A 179 -8.50 1.59 -6.66
N PHE A 180 -8.14 2.86 -6.50
CA PHE A 180 -6.81 3.24 -6.03
C PHE A 180 -6.82 3.53 -4.53
N VAL A 181 -5.78 3.07 -3.83
CA VAL A 181 -5.59 3.34 -2.39
C VAL A 181 -4.71 4.56 -2.22
N VAL A 182 -5.19 5.57 -1.51
CA VAL A 182 -4.42 6.78 -1.20
C VAL A 182 -3.89 6.69 0.23
N ASP A 183 -2.69 6.15 0.37
CA ASP A 183 -1.98 6.12 1.65
C ASP A 183 -1.06 7.36 1.83
N ALA A 184 -0.37 7.43 2.96
CA ALA A 184 0.57 8.52 3.23
C ALA A 184 1.75 8.58 2.25
N TYR A 185 2.12 7.47 1.61
CA TYR A 185 3.19 7.46 0.60
C TYR A 185 2.70 8.04 -0.72
N ALA A 186 1.53 7.59 -1.19
CA ALA A 186 0.91 8.09 -2.41
C ALA A 186 0.68 9.61 -2.32
N ARG A 187 0.05 10.08 -1.24
CA ARG A 187 -0.14 11.51 -0.99
C ARG A 187 1.18 12.27 -1.06
N ARG A 188 2.19 11.87 -0.30
CA ARG A 188 3.48 12.57 -0.21
C ARG A 188 4.23 12.62 -1.54
N ILE A 189 4.21 11.55 -2.32
CA ILE A 189 4.84 11.53 -3.65
C ILE A 189 4.12 12.52 -4.56
N LEU A 190 2.80 12.46 -4.65
CA LEU A 190 2.02 13.35 -5.51
C LEU A 190 2.14 14.81 -5.09
N GLU A 191 2.17 15.12 -3.79
CA GLU A 191 2.41 16.46 -3.25
C GLU A 191 3.79 17.01 -3.67
N ARG A 192 4.86 16.23 -3.47
CA ARG A 192 6.23 16.65 -3.80
C ARG A 192 6.46 16.86 -5.28
N HIS A 193 5.69 16.15 -6.09
CA HIS A 193 5.75 16.29 -7.55
C HIS A 193 4.76 17.34 -8.08
N ALA A 194 4.16 18.15 -7.20
CA ALA A 194 3.22 19.23 -7.52
C ALA A 194 2.03 18.75 -8.40
N LEU A 195 1.61 17.49 -8.24
CA LEU A 195 0.48 16.92 -8.98
C LEU A 195 -0.86 17.16 -8.28
N LEU A 196 -0.85 17.67 -7.05
CA LEU A 196 -2.06 17.93 -6.28
C LEU A 196 -2.45 19.40 -6.35
N SER A 197 -3.72 19.67 -6.63
CA SER A 197 -4.30 21.00 -6.51
C SER A 197 -4.45 21.41 -5.04
N ALA A 198 -4.71 22.70 -4.79
CA ALA A 198 -4.95 23.23 -3.44
C ALA A 198 -6.10 22.50 -2.71
N GLN A 199 -7.10 22.00 -3.45
CA GLN A 199 -8.25 21.26 -2.89
C GLN A 199 -7.87 19.85 -2.41
N ALA A 200 -6.75 19.30 -2.89
CA ALA A 200 -6.26 17.98 -2.51
C ALA A 200 -5.28 18.02 -1.33
N THR A 201 -4.97 19.21 -0.79
CA THR A 201 -4.07 19.34 0.36
C THR A 201 -4.78 18.97 1.68
N GLY A 202 -4.00 18.44 2.64
CA GLY A 202 -4.51 18.07 3.97
C GLY A 202 -5.11 16.65 4.04
N ASP A 203 -5.47 16.22 5.24
CA ASP A 203 -5.89 14.85 5.59
C ASP A 203 -7.42 14.68 5.63
N SER A 204 -8.17 15.48 4.91
CA SER A 204 -9.64 15.39 4.88
C SER A 204 -10.10 14.24 3.98
N ARG A 205 -11.32 13.74 4.22
CA ARG A 205 -12.00 12.80 3.32
C ARG A 205 -12.12 13.35 1.90
N ARG A 206 -12.40 14.67 1.77
CA ARG A 206 -12.48 15.34 0.46
C ARG A 206 -11.14 15.27 -0.28
N SER A 207 -10.04 15.54 0.41
CA SER A 207 -8.69 15.42 -0.15
C SER A 207 -8.38 13.99 -0.60
N TYR A 208 -8.75 12.98 0.21
CA TYR A 208 -8.61 11.57 -0.16
C TYR A 208 -9.33 11.26 -1.48
N GLU A 209 -10.62 11.62 -1.58
CA GLU A 209 -11.43 11.35 -2.78
C GLU A 209 -10.89 12.09 -4.02
N HIS A 210 -10.39 13.30 -3.83
CA HIS A 210 -9.80 14.08 -4.93
C HIS A 210 -8.54 13.38 -5.48
N ILE A 211 -7.63 12.95 -4.60
CA ILE A 211 -6.41 12.23 -5.00
C ILE A 211 -6.76 10.91 -5.66
N ARG A 212 -7.69 10.14 -5.09
CA ARG A 212 -8.14 8.88 -5.66
C ARG A 212 -8.69 9.08 -7.09
N SER A 213 -9.58 10.06 -7.27
CA SER A 213 -10.16 10.39 -8.57
C SER A 213 -9.11 10.84 -9.59
N LEU A 214 -8.11 11.63 -9.15
CA LEU A 214 -6.99 12.04 -9.99
C LEU A 214 -6.23 10.82 -10.53
N VAL A 215 -5.89 9.87 -9.66
CA VAL A 215 -5.14 8.67 -10.08
C VAL A 215 -6.00 7.78 -10.98
N GLU A 216 -7.25 7.52 -10.60
CA GLU A 216 -8.17 6.67 -11.36
C GLU A 216 -8.57 7.25 -12.72
N SER A 217 -8.47 8.57 -12.92
CA SER A 217 -8.70 9.22 -14.22
C SER A 217 -7.51 9.13 -15.18
N GLN A 218 -6.31 8.89 -14.67
CA GLN A 218 -5.08 8.85 -15.44
C GLN A 218 -4.55 7.45 -15.72
N LEU A 219 -5.11 6.44 -15.08
CA LEU A 219 -4.69 5.04 -15.24
C LEU A 219 -5.85 4.17 -15.71
N PRO A 220 -5.58 3.10 -16.46
CA PRO A 220 -6.59 2.12 -16.78
C PRO A 220 -7.31 1.58 -15.55
N ARG A 221 -8.63 1.35 -15.68
CA ARG A 221 -9.44 0.74 -14.62
C ARG A 221 -9.21 -0.77 -14.53
N ASP A 222 -7.97 -1.13 -14.29
CA ASP A 222 -7.51 -2.50 -14.10
C ASP A 222 -7.00 -2.69 -12.68
N HIS A 223 -7.53 -3.70 -11.97
CA HIS A 223 -7.18 -3.94 -10.58
C HIS A 223 -5.73 -4.42 -10.39
N GLN A 224 -5.15 -5.09 -11.39
CA GLN A 224 -3.77 -5.59 -11.30
C GLN A 224 -2.80 -4.43 -11.46
N LEU A 225 -3.05 -3.54 -12.44
CA LEU A 225 -2.26 -2.33 -12.63
C LEU A 225 -2.33 -1.41 -11.40
N LEU A 226 -3.53 -1.14 -10.88
CA LEU A 226 -3.69 -0.28 -9.70
C LEU A 226 -3.06 -0.87 -8.44
N ASN A 227 -3.13 -2.20 -8.27
CA ASN A 227 -2.45 -2.91 -7.19
C ASN A 227 -0.92 -2.76 -7.31
N GLU A 228 -0.38 -3.06 -8.49
CA GLU A 228 1.05 -2.96 -8.75
C GLU A 228 1.56 -1.53 -8.59
N PHE A 229 0.84 -0.55 -9.16
CA PHE A 229 1.19 0.85 -9.03
C PHE A 229 1.23 1.31 -7.57
N HIS A 230 0.22 0.94 -6.77
CA HIS A 230 0.23 1.27 -5.34
C HIS A 230 1.41 0.62 -4.61
N ALA A 231 1.72 -0.64 -4.90
CA ALA A 231 2.87 -1.32 -4.31
C ALA A 231 4.20 -0.65 -4.66
N LEU A 232 4.38 -0.23 -5.91
CA LEU A 232 5.55 0.52 -6.38
C LEU A 232 5.66 1.89 -5.69
N ILE A 233 4.54 2.60 -5.53
CA ILE A 233 4.47 3.86 -4.77
C ILE A 233 4.88 3.66 -3.31
N VAL A 234 4.37 2.63 -2.65
CA VAL A 234 4.75 2.29 -1.26
C VAL A 234 6.24 1.97 -1.16
N HIS A 235 6.78 1.18 -2.08
CA HIS A 235 8.20 0.83 -2.13
C HIS A 235 9.07 2.10 -2.28
N THR A 236 8.76 2.93 -3.28
CA THR A 236 9.44 4.21 -3.53
C THR A 236 9.35 5.14 -2.33
N GLY A 237 8.17 5.21 -1.69
CA GLY A 237 7.93 6.03 -0.51
C GLY A 237 8.75 5.60 0.71
N LYS A 238 9.03 4.30 0.85
CA LYS A 238 9.87 3.75 1.92
C LYS A 238 11.36 3.99 1.67
N LEU A 239 11.83 3.77 0.46
CA LEU A 239 13.25 3.82 0.14
C LEU A 239 13.74 5.24 -0.15
N HIS A 240 13.02 5.97 -0.99
CA HIS A 240 13.46 7.26 -1.54
C HIS A 240 12.66 8.44 -1.01
N CYS A 241 11.34 8.44 -1.14
CA CYS A 241 10.48 9.56 -0.78
C CYS A 241 10.15 9.57 0.72
N ARG A 242 11.18 9.63 1.57
CA ARG A 242 11.04 9.64 3.03
C ARG A 242 10.38 10.92 3.52
N LYS A 243 9.78 10.90 4.72
CA LYS A 243 9.13 12.07 5.32
C LYS A 243 10.14 13.20 5.54
N SER A 244 11.30 12.86 6.11
CA SER A 244 12.46 13.72 6.28
C SER A 244 13.63 13.19 5.43
N ASN A 245 14.48 14.08 4.94
CA ASN A 245 15.66 13.77 4.12
C ASN A 245 15.36 12.82 2.94
N PRO A 246 14.51 13.23 1.99
CA PRO A 246 14.19 12.41 0.83
C PRO A 246 15.42 12.22 -0.05
N LEU A 247 15.56 11.02 -0.62
CA LEU A 247 16.67 10.65 -1.51
C LEU A 247 16.24 10.84 -2.98
N CYS A 248 15.94 12.09 -3.37
CA CYS A 248 15.41 12.40 -4.69
C CYS A 248 16.40 12.10 -5.82
N VAL A 249 17.72 12.31 -5.59
CA VAL A 249 18.76 12.07 -6.61
C VAL A 249 18.83 10.62 -7.07
N SER A 250 18.55 9.66 -6.19
CA SER A 250 18.53 8.24 -6.51
C SER A 250 17.11 7.66 -6.74
N CYS A 251 16.10 8.53 -6.77
CA CYS A 251 14.71 8.10 -6.94
C CYS A 251 14.38 7.82 -8.42
N PRO A 252 13.74 6.72 -8.77
CA PRO A 252 13.32 6.45 -10.15
C PRO A 252 12.37 7.53 -10.73
N LEU A 253 11.74 8.33 -9.87
CA LEU A 253 10.87 9.43 -10.27
C LEU A 253 11.59 10.80 -10.31
N GLN A 254 12.93 10.85 -10.19
CA GLN A 254 13.68 12.11 -10.16
C GLN A 254 13.40 13.01 -11.36
N CYS A 255 13.33 12.42 -12.56
CA CYS A 255 13.11 13.17 -13.81
C CYS A 255 11.73 13.85 -13.90
N PHE A 256 10.79 13.46 -13.04
CA PHE A 256 9.45 14.05 -12.98
C PHE A 256 9.29 15.11 -11.88
N LEU A 257 10.35 15.42 -11.13
CA LEU A 257 10.29 16.50 -10.15
C LEU A 257 10.11 17.85 -10.87
N PRO A 258 9.24 18.73 -10.35
CA PRO A 258 9.15 20.08 -10.89
C PRO A 258 10.53 20.75 -10.79
N LEU A 259 10.92 21.43 -11.87
CA LEU A 259 12.12 22.26 -11.85
C LEU A 259 11.97 23.27 -10.72
N ALA A 260 12.88 23.26 -9.76
CA ALA A 260 12.89 24.29 -8.73
C ALA A 260 12.94 25.65 -9.45
N SER A 261 11.94 26.48 -9.21
CA SER A 261 11.89 27.87 -9.69
C SER A 261 13.11 28.60 -9.14
N GLY A 262 14.27 28.51 -9.83
CA GLY A 262 15.54 29.03 -9.36
C GLY A 262 16.79 28.51 -10.09
N ARG A 263 16.67 27.59 -11.05
CA ARG A 263 17.82 27.18 -11.89
C ARG A 263 17.73 27.77 -13.30
N GLN A 264 17.50 29.07 -13.39
CA GLN A 264 17.65 29.79 -14.67
C GLN A 264 19.07 30.38 -14.90
N ASP A 265 20.03 30.26 -13.96
CA ASP A 265 21.28 30.98 -14.02
C ASP A 265 22.55 30.15 -14.26
N LEU A 266 22.50 28.90 -14.75
CA LEU A 266 23.68 28.08 -14.97
C LEU A 266 23.91 27.58 -16.42
N VAL A 267 23.27 28.16 -17.43
CA VAL A 267 23.52 27.81 -18.85
C VAL A 267 23.95 29.02 -19.69
N ALA A 268 24.25 30.13 -19.07
CA ALA A 268 24.76 31.34 -19.79
C ALA A 268 26.16 31.74 -19.32
N ALA A 269 27.11 30.78 -19.26
CA ALA A 269 28.55 31.10 -19.14
C ALA A 269 29.38 29.88 -19.53
N SER A 270 29.50 29.65 -20.83
CA SER A 270 30.66 29.01 -21.46
C SER A 270 30.64 29.23 -22.98
#